data_8a143be125d4852fd3b8e8b606f36781
#
_entry.id   8a143be125d4852fd3b8e8b606f36781
#
_cell.length_a   1.000
_cell.length_b   1.000
_cell.length_c   1.000
_cell.angle_alpha   90.00
_cell.angle_beta   90.00
_cell.angle_gamma   90.00
#
_symmetry.space_group_name_H-M   'P 1'
#
loop_
_entity.id
_entity.type
_entity.pdbx_description
1 polymer ?
#
loop_
_entity_poly.entity_id
_entity_poly.type
_entity_poly.pdbx_seq_one_letter_code
_entity_poly.pdbx_strand_id
1 'polypeptide(L)'
;MSIRRINRFEQERGFVTAQGIKRVARARDVSGLDSVVAAAEAQKPLRVIENAQQRLLVVVHAKAGELATLDREVIYVARALAELQTQTEVHVLVLGQPSEHLDWAGYGVDQVHVADDPTVDQYVPQAKVALIQTLHRQLKPQRVLFVESELGDSDLARRFACAAELSFAGDLFEITDTGVRRTSGNGRYQ
;
A
#
# COMPACT_ATOMS: atom_id res chain seq x y z
N MET A 1 20.05 -7.59 -5.08
CA MET A 1 18.70 -7.61 -4.50
C MET A 1 17.78 -8.42 -5.38
N SER A 2 17.08 -9.38 -4.80
CA SER A 2 16.04 -10.14 -5.50
C SER A 2 14.66 -9.65 -5.05
N ILE A 3 13.65 -9.78 -5.92
CA ILE A 3 12.27 -9.43 -5.63
C ILE A 3 11.45 -10.72 -5.67
N ARG A 4 10.77 -11.04 -4.56
CA ARG A 4 9.82 -12.13 -4.48
C ARG A 4 8.39 -11.59 -4.63
N ARG A 5 7.58 -12.24 -5.45
CA ARG A 5 6.16 -11.95 -5.64
C ARG A 5 5.33 -12.87 -4.75
N ILE A 6 4.40 -12.29 -4.01
CA ILE A 6 3.40 -13.03 -3.24
C ILE A 6 2.03 -12.70 -3.84
N ASN A 7 1.29 -13.74 -4.18
CA ASN A 7 -0.07 -13.56 -4.71
C ASN A 7 -1.05 -13.54 -3.52
N ARG A 8 -1.87 -12.49 -3.41
CA ARG A 8 -2.87 -12.35 -2.35
C ARG A 8 -3.87 -13.51 -2.28
N PHE A 9 -4.08 -14.21 -3.40
CA PHE A 9 -4.99 -15.35 -3.46
C PHE A 9 -4.44 -16.62 -2.80
N GLU A 10 -3.14 -16.65 -2.50
CA GLU A 10 -2.49 -17.76 -1.79
C GLU A 10 -2.56 -17.59 -0.27
N GLN A 11 -2.90 -16.39 0.21
CA GLN A 11 -3.11 -16.13 1.65
C GLN A 11 -4.53 -16.54 2.06
N GLU A 12 -4.66 -17.28 3.15
CA GLU A 12 -5.95 -17.58 3.75
C GLU A 12 -6.67 -16.28 4.14
N ARG A 13 -7.96 -16.22 3.84
CA ARG A 13 -8.78 -15.00 3.88
C ARG A 13 -8.99 -14.51 5.30
N GLY A 14 -8.44 -13.37 5.65
CA GLY A 14 -8.81 -12.60 6.83
C GLY A 14 -10.07 -11.76 6.58
N PHE A 15 -10.84 -11.52 7.61
CA PHE A 15 -12.11 -10.79 7.53
C PHE A 15 -11.91 -9.27 7.51
N VAL A 16 -12.52 -8.59 6.55
CA VAL A 16 -12.66 -7.13 6.54
C VAL A 16 -14.15 -6.79 6.62
N THR A 17 -14.53 -5.95 7.58
CA THR A 17 -15.93 -5.49 7.68
C THR A 17 -16.30 -4.63 6.48
N ALA A 18 -17.59 -4.63 6.09
CA ALA A 18 -18.11 -3.89 4.94
C ALA A 18 -17.84 -2.37 4.94
N GLN A 19 -17.28 -1.83 6.04
CA GLN A 19 -16.90 -0.42 6.19
C GLN A 19 -15.40 -0.20 6.42
N GLY A 20 -14.56 -1.26 6.31
CA GLY A 20 -13.11 -1.14 6.49
C GLY A 20 -12.63 -0.75 7.89
N ILE A 21 -13.50 -0.74 8.89
CA ILE A 21 -13.19 -0.33 10.26
C ILE A 21 -13.33 -1.53 11.18
N LYS A 22 -12.21 -1.95 11.78
CA LYS A 22 -12.22 -2.95 12.84
C LYS A 22 -12.77 -2.32 14.11
N ARG A 23 -14.06 -2.48 14.39
CA ARG A 23 -14.64 -2.05 15.67
C ARG A 23 -14.45 -3.14 16.70
N VAL A 24 -13.70 -2.85 17.75
CA VAL A 24 -13.65 -3.65 18.97
C VAL A 24 -14.91 -3.35 19.75
N ALA A 25 -15.89 -4.27 19.74
CA ALA A 25 -17.07 -4.17 20.58
C ALA A 25 -16.66 -4.34 22.04
N ARG A 26 -16.94 -3.34 22.90
CA ARG A 26 -16.85 -3.52 24.35
C ARG A 26 -17.96 -4.46 24.78
N ALA A 27 -17.60 -5.52 25.48
CA ALA A 27 -18.48 -6.55 26.00
C ALA A 27 -19.54 -5.96 26.95
N ARG A 28 -20.72 -5.70 26.42
CA ARG A 28 -21.99 -5.66 27.14
C ARG A 28 -23.09 -6.07 26.15
N ASP A 29 -23.65 -7.26 26.34
CA ASP A 29 -24.65 -7.97 25.53
C ASP A 29 -24.12 -8.80 24.36
N VAL A 30 -23.88 -10.06 24.67
CA VAL A 30 -23.32 -11.05 23.72
C VAL A 30 -24.42 -11.78 22.93
N SER A 31 -25.70 -11.64 23.29
CA SER A 31 -26.78 -12.44 22.68
C SER A 31 -27.30 -11.98 21.30
N GLY A 32 -26.83 -10.82 20.83
CA GLY A 32 -27.16 -10.30 19.48
C GLY A 32 -25.98 -10.22 18.52
N LEU A 33 -24.78 -10.57 18.98
CA LEU A 33 -23.54 -10.40 18.22
C LEU A 33 -23.35 -11.46 17.12
N ASP A 34 -23.84 -12.68 17.34
CA ASP A 34 -23.64 -13.77 16.37
C ASP A 34 -24.37 -13.53 15.05
N SER A 35 -25.55 -12.90 15.09
CA SER A 35 -26.30 -12.55 13.87
C SER A 35 -25.72 -11.32 13.16
N VAL A 36 -25.14 -10.37 13.89
CA VAL A 36 -24.49 -9.18 13.34
C VAL A 36 -23.10 -9.52 12.78
N VAL A 37 -22.39 -10.43 13.45
CA VAL A 37 -21.12 -10.97 12.97
C VAL A 37 -21.34 -11.80 11.71
N ALA A 38 -22.35 -12.68 11.69
CA ALA A 38 -22.68 -13.47 10.51
C ALA A 38 -23.14 -12.61 9.31
N ALA A 39 -23.81 -11.47 9.56
CA ALA A 39 -24.20 -10.52 8.52
C ALA A 39 -23.03 -9.64 8.05
N ALA A 40 -22.04 -9.38 8.91
CA ALA A 40 -20.82 -8.65 8.57
C ALA A 40 -19.81 -9.54 7.83
N GLU A 41 -19.94 -10.84 7.93
CA GLU A 41 -19.17 -11.87 7.21
C GLU A 41 -19.66 -12.10 5.78
N ALA A 42 -20.63 -11.36 5.27
CA ALA A 42 -20.94 -11.31 3.85
C ALA A 42 -19.66 -10.84 3.12
N GLN A 43 -18.90 -11.82 2.64
CA GLN A 43 -17.62 -11.60 1.97
C GLN A 43 -17.84 -10.58 0.85
N LYS A 44 -17.15 -9.45 0.91
CA LYS A 44 -17.07 -8.57 -0.25
C LYS A 44 -16.68 -9.45 -1.44
N PRO A 45 -17.40 -9.40 -2.55
CA PRO A 45 -17.06 -10.22 -3.71
C PRO A 45 -15.61 -9.95 -4.08
N LEU A 46 -14.86 -11.01 -4.27
CA LEU A 46 -13.46 -10.91 -4.68
C LEU A 46 -13.43 -10.21 -6.03
N ARG A 47 -12.87 -9.01 -6.08
CA ARG A 47 -12.68 -8.31 -7.34
C ARG A 47 -11.51 -8.98 -8.08
N VAL A 48 -11.81 -9.71 -9.12
CA VAL A 48 -10.80 -10.25 -10.02
C VAL A 48 -10.57 -9.24 -11.14
N ILE A 49 -9.32 -8.78 -11.27
CA ILE A 49 -8.91 -7.91 -12.36
C ILE A 49 -8.20 -8.80 -13.37
N GLU A 50 -8.94 -9.19 -14.43
CA GLU A 50 -8.42 -10.12 -15.45
C GLU A 50 -7.41 -9.42 -16.39
N ASN A 51 -7.64 -8.16 -16.70
CA ASN A 51 -6.81 -7.37 -17.62
C ASN A 51 -6.55 -5.98 -17.02
N ALA A 52 -5.54 -5.88 -16.18
CA ALA A 52 -5.15 -4.60 -15.60
C ALA A 52 -4.66 -3.64 -16.67
N GLN A 53 -5.37 -2.53 -16.85
CA GLN A 53 -4.95 -1.45 -17.75
C GLN A 53 -4.03 -0.46 -17.06
N GLN A 54 -4.20 -0.31 -15.76
CA GLN A 54 -3.42 0.61 -14.94
C GLN A 54 -2.87 -0.09 -13.70
N ARG A 55 -1.77 0.44 -13.18
CA ARG A 55 -1.13 -0.07 -11.96
C ARG A 55 -0.74 1.08 -11.07
N LEU A 56 -0.96 0.93 -9.80
CA LEU A 56 -0.41 1.78 -8.74
C LEU A 56 0.67 0.98 -8.02
N LEU A 57 1.79 1.60 -7.73
CA LEU A 57 2.86 1.01 -6.94
C LEU A 57 2.96 1.75 -5.60
N VAL A 58 2.89 1.02 -4.50
CA VAL A 58 3.12 1.55 -3.15
C VAL A 58 4.44 1.00 -2.64
N VAL A 59 5.29 1.85 -2.13
CA VAL A 59 6.56 1.45 -1.50
C VAL A 59 6.43 1.61 0.00
N VAL A 60 6.59 0.50 0.73
CA VAL A 60 6.45 0.43 2.20
C VAL A 60 7.66 -0.25 2.82
N HIS A 61 7.85 -0.03 4.12
CA HIS A 61 8.87 -0.71 4.91
C HIS A 61 8.25 -1.69 5.92
N ALA A 62 8.72 -2.94 5.92
CA ALA A 62 8.43 -3.89 6.98
C ALA A 62 9.57 -3.87 8.00
N LYS A 63 9.29 -3.41 9.22
CA LYS A 63 10.23 -3.44 10.33
C LYS A 63 9.82 -4.51 11.33
N ALA A 64 10.72 -5.42 11.63
CA ALA A 64 10.43 -6.58 12.49
C ALA A 64 9.17 -7.38 12.04
N GLY A 65 8.94 -7.46 10.75
CA GLY A 65 7.81 -8.17 10.16
C GLY A 65 6.52 -7.36 10.04
N GLU A 66 6.42 -6.18 10.66
CA GLU A 66 5.20 -5.39 10.74
C GLU A 66 5.26 -4.13 9.86
N LEU A 67 4.10 -3.70 9.39
CA LEU A 67 3.91 -2.42 8.72
C LEU A 67 3.53 -1.36 9.74
N ALA A 68 4.12 -0.17 9.64
CA ALA A 68 3.71 0.97 10.43
C ALA A 68 2.27 1.42 10.04
N THR A 69 1.65 2.24 10.89
CA THR A 69 0.30 2.75 10.62
C THR A 69 0.24 3.53 9.32
N LEU A 70 1.23 4.39 9.07
CA LEU A 70 1.30 5.20 7.84
C LEU A 70 1.45 4.33 6.59
N ASP A 71 2.21 3.22 6.64
CA ASP A 71 2.31 2.29 5.51
C ASP A 71 0.95 1.71 5.14
N ARG A 72 0.16 1.32 6.15
CA ARG A 72 -1.19 0.80 5.95
C ARG A 72 -2.12 1.86 5.38
N GLU A 73 -2.04 3.10 5.86
CA GLU A 73 -2.84 4.23 5.37
C GLU A 73 -2.56 4.50 3.89
N VAL A 74 -1.30 4.52 3.47
CA VAL A 74 -0.95 4.74 2.05
C VAL A 74 -1.43 3.60 1.16
N ILE A 75 -1.41 2.34 1.64
CA ILE A 75 -2.01 1.21 0.92
C ILE A 75 -3.52 1.41 0.75
N TYR A 76 -4.23 1.85 1.81
CA TYR A 76 -5.66 2.16 1.71
C TYR A 76 -5.95 3.30 0.74
N VAL A 77 -5.12 4.34 0.73
CA VAL A 77 -5.22 5.43 -0.26
C VAL A 77 -5.05 4.90 -1.68
N ALA A 78 -4.05 4.04 -1.91
CA ALA A 78 -3.85 3.41 -3.22
C ALA A 78 -5.07 2.59 -3.65
N ARG A 79 -5.68 1.83 -2.71
CA ARG A 79 -6.88 1.05 -3.00
C ARG A 79 -8.07 1.94 -3.33
N ALA A 80 -8.27 3.02 -2.56
CA ALA A 80 -9.33 3.99 -2.83
C ALA A 80 -9.18 4.64 -4.21
N LEU A 81 -7.96 5.03 -4.58
CA LEU A 81 -7.66 5.55 -5.92
C LEU A 81 -7.93 4.53 -7.03
N ALA A 82 -7.55 3.27 -6.80
CA ALA A 82 -7.79 2.19 -7.77
C ALA A 82 -9.29 1.87 -7.93
N GLU A 83 -10.12 2.15 -6.92
CA GLU A 83 -11.58 2.00 -7.00
C GLU A 83 -12.26 3.09 -7.84
N LEU A 84 -11.66 4.28 -7.91
CA LEU A 84 -12.13 5.36 -8.78
C LEU A 84 -11.86 5.07 -10.27
N GLN A 85 -10.94 4.17 -10.55
CA GLN A 85 -10.51 3.82 -11.90
C GLN A 85 -10.83 2.36 -12.19
N THR A 86 -11.34 2.08 -13.37
CA THR A 86 -11.62 0.69 -13.78
C THR A 86 -10.32 -0.05 -14.11
N GLN A 87 -10.23 -1.33 -13.73
CA GLN A 87 -9.12 -2.22 -14.09
C GLN A 87 -7.74 -1.75 -13.61
N THR A 88 -7.69 -1.18 -12.38
CA THR A 88 -6.45 -0.73 -11.76
C THR A 88 -6.02 -1.72 -10.68
N GLU A 89 -4.80 -2.25 -10.80
CA GLU A 89 -4.15 -3.10 -9.79
C GLU A 89 -3.34 -2.26 -8.80
N VAL A 90 -3.37 -2.67 -7.54
CA VAL A 90 -2.52 -2.14 -6.47
C VAL A 90 -1.38 -3.11 -6.21
N HIS A 91 -0.18 -2.70 -6.56
CA HIS A 91 1.07 -3.41 -6.27
C HIS A 91 1.75 -2.78 -5.06
N VAL A 92 2.28 -3.61 -4.17
CA VAL A 92 3.07 -3.14 -3.03
C VAL A 92 4.49 -3.69 -3.15
N LEU A 93 5.48 -2.82 -3.08
CA LEU A 93 6.88 -3.19 -2.87
C LEU A 93 7.18 -3.07 -1.38
N VAL A 94 7.50 -4.18 -0.74
CA VAL A 94 7.91 -4.23 0.66
C VAL A 94 9.42 -4.23 0.72
N LEU A 95 9.97 -3.22 1.36
CA LEU A 95 11.38 -3.16 1.72
C LEU A 95 11.54 -3.79 3.12
N GLY A 96 12.28 -4.88 3.22
CA GLY A 96 12.41 -5.70 4.42
C GLY A 96 11.58 -6.99 4.35
N GLN A 97 11.60 -7.75 5.45
CA GLN A 97 10.90 -9.04 5.56
C GLN A 97 9.54 -8.85 6.24
N PRO A 98 8.43 -8.93 5.48
CA PRO A 98 7.10 -8.88 6.08
C PRO A 98 6.78 -10.20 6.78
N SER A 99 6.00 -10.12 7.86
CA SER A 99 5.43 -11.30 8.53
C SER A 99 4.50 -12.06 7.57
N GLU A 100 4.51 -13.39 7.68
CA GLU A 100 3.59 -14.26 6.92
C GLU A 100 2.11 -14.03 7.32
N HIS A 101 1.88 -13.44 8.49
CA HIS A 101 0.53 -13.19 9.02
C HIS A 101 -0.08 -11.87 8.52
N LEU A 102 0.64 -11.08 7.71
CA LEU A 102 0.07 -9.83 7.16
C LEU A 102 -1.03 -10.15 6.15
N ASP A 103 -2.23 -9.64 6.44
CA ASP A 103 -3.40 -9.82 5.57
C ASP A 103 -3.39 -8.81 4.40
N TRP A 104 -2.60 -9.11 3.38
CA TRP A 104 -2.49 -8.27 2.19
C TRP A 104 -3.81 -8.12 1.44
N ALA A 105 -4.64 -9.17 1.44
CA ALA A 105 -5.97 -9.13 0.82
C ALA A 105 -6.89 -8.17 1.56
N GLY A 106 -6.85 -8.18 2.91
CA GLY A 106 -7.60 -7.25 3.75
C GLY A 106 -7.18 -5.79 3.56
N TYR A 107 -5.93 -5.54 3.20
CA TYR A 107 -5.46 -4.19 2.83
C TYR A 107 -5.86 -3.80 1.39
N GLY A 108 -6.41 -4.71 0.60
CA GLY A 108 -6.80 -4.45 -0.78
C GLY A 108 -5.65 -4.45 -1.77
N VAL A 109 -4.57 -5.15 -1.45
CA VAL A 109 -3.40 -5.32 -2.31
C VAL A 109 -3.65 -6.43 -3.31
N ASP A 110 -3.37 -6.19 -4.58
CA ASP A 110 -3.50 -7.20 -5.64
C ASP A 110 -2.22 -8.02 -5.78
N GLN A 111 -1.06 -7.39 -5.63
CA GLN A 111 0.24 -8.06 -5.74
C GLN A 111 1.26 -7.50 -4.77
N VAL A 112 2.03 -8.39 -4.14
CA VAL A 112 3.12 -8.03 -3.23
C VAL A 112 4.45 -8.44 -3.83
N HIS A 113 5.39 -7.51 -3.83
CA HIS A 113 6.77 -7.71 -4.20
C HIS A 113 7.63 -7.51 -2.97
N VAL A 114 8.40 -8.50 -2.58
CA VAL A 114 9.26 -8.42 -1.39
C VAL A 114 10.70 -8.27 -1.83
N ALA A 115 11.36 -7.24 -1.33
CA ALA A 115 12.80 -7.07 -1.48
C ALA A 115 13.50 -7.87 -0.37
N ASP A 116 13.85 -9.10 -0.69
CA ASP A 116 14.47 -10.05 0.23
C ASP A 116 16.00 -9.89 0.21
N ASP A 117 16.48 -8.82 0.85
CA ASP A 117 17.91 -8.55 0.98
C ASP A 117 18.19 -7.91 2.35
N PRO A 118 19.06 -8.47 3.17
CA PRO A 118 19.33 -7.94 4.51
C PRO A 118 19.92 -6.53 4.51
N THR A 119 20.40 -6.02 3.39
CA THR A 119 20.87 -4.63 3.30
C THR A 119 19.74 -3.62 3.18
N VAL A 120 18.49 -4.06 2.95
CA VAL A 120 17.32 -3.17 2.84
C VAL A 120 17.02 -2.45 4.16
N ASP A 121 17.33 -3.08 5.31
CA ASP A 121 17.20 -2.47 6.63
C ASP A 121 18.26 -1.40 6.91
N GLN A 122 19.28 -1.32 6.06
CA GLN A 122 20.33 -0.31 6.18
C GLN A 122 19.98 0.93 5.34
N TYR A 123 20.62 2.06 5.67
CA TYR A 123 20.54 3.26 4.86
C TYR A 123 21.40 3.12 3.59
N VAL A 124 20.83 2.51 2.55
CA VAL A 124 21.45 2.30 1.24
C VAL A 124 20.56 2.86 0.13
N PRO A 125 20.34 4.18 0.08
CA PRO A 125 19.33 4.79 -0.78
C PRO A 125 19.56 4.48 -2.27
N GLN A 126 20.79 4.41 -2.74
CA GLN A 126 21.10 4.11 -4.13
C GLN A 126 20.63 2.71 -4.55
N ALA A 127 20.86 1.71 -3.71
CA ALA A 127 20.42 0.35 -3.96
C ALA A 127 18.90 0.22 -3.94
N LYS A 128 18.24 0.90 -2.98
CA LYS A 128 16.77 0.96 -2.90
C LYS A 128 16.18 1.64 -4.15
N VAL A 129 16.73 2.76 -4.58
CA VAL A 129 16.31 3.46 -5.81
C VAL A 129 16.45 2.55 -7.03
N ALA A 130 17.59 1.87 -7.21
CA ALA A 130 17.80 0.96 -8.33
C ALA A 130 16.79 -0.19 -8.35
N LEU A 131 16.44 -0.72 -7.18
CA LEU A 131 15.42 -1.75 -7.02
C LEU A 131 14.03 -1.23 -7.46
N ILE A 132 13.63 -0.06 -6.95
CA ILE A 132 12.36 0.57 -7.30
C ILE A 132 12.30 0.89 -8.79
N GLN A 133 13.37 1.42 -9.39
CA GLN A 133 13.46 1.66 -10.82
C GLN A 133 13.29 0.38 -11.65
N THR A 134 13.86 -0.73 -11.18
CA THR A 134 13.72 -2.02 -11.86
C THR A 134 12.27 -2.48 -11.89
N LEU A 135 11.60 -2.41 -10.74
CA LEU A 135 10.18 -2.77 -10.64
C LEU A 135 9.29 -1.78 -11.41
N HIS A 136 9.59 -0.48 -11.33
CA HIS A 136 8.88 0.57 -12.08
C HIS A 136 8.94 0.32 -13.59
N ARG A 137 10.12 -0.02 -14.14
CA ARG A 137 10.25 -0.34 -15.57
C ARG A 137 9.47 -1.58 -15.99
N GLN A 138 9.35 -2.57 -15.10
CA GLN A 138 8.59 -3.80 -15.37
C GLN A 138 7.08 -3.56 -15.31
N LEU A 139 6.61 -2.86 -14.29
CA LEU A 139 5.18 -2.65 -14.02
C LEU A 139 4.59 -1.48 -14.82
N LYS A 140 5.42 -0.46 -15.09
CA LYS A 140 5.01 0.83 -15.68
C LYS A 140 3.78 1.42 -14.95
N PRO A 141 3.88 1.61 -13.63
CA PRO A 141 2.76 2.10 -12.86
C PRO A 141 2.45 3.56 -13.22
N GLN A 142 1.17 3.91 -13.19
CA GLN A 142 0.74 5.29 -13.42
C GLN A 142 1.20 6.24 -12.31
N ARG A 143 1.23 5.73 -11.08
CA ARG A 143 1.69 6.47 -9.89
C ARG A 143 2.49 5.56 -9.00
N VAL A 144 3.47 6.16 -8.32
CA VAL A 144 4.23 5.51 -7.26
C VAL A 144 3.99 6.30 -5.97
N LEU A 145 3.49 5.64 -4.95
CA LEU A 145 3.18 6.22 -3.66
C LEU A 145 4.22 5.79 -2.64
N PHE A 146 4.69 6.75 -1.86
CA PHE A 146 5.64 6.53 -0.78
C PHE A 146 5.05 7.04 0.53
N VAL A 147 5.46 6.42 1.61
CA VAL A 147 5.18 6.90 2.96
C VAL A 147 6.20 7.96 3.33
N GLU A 148 5.77 9.05 3.95
CA GLU A 148 6.69 9.98 4.59
C GLU A 148 6.97 9.48 6.02
N SER A 149 8.09 8.80 6.20
CA SER A 149 8.48 8.23 7.48
C SER A 149 9.84 8.76 7.94
N GLU A 150 10.09 8.63 9.24
CA GLU A 150 11.39 8.98 9.86
C GLU A 150 12.53 8.07 9.37
N LEU A 151 12.23 6.96 8.72
CA LEU A 151 13.21 6.00 8.20
C LEU A 151 13.87 6.45 6.88
N GLY A 152 13.61 7.68 6.43
CA GLY A 152 14.23 8.27 5.25
C GLY A 152 13.49 8.03 3.94
N ASP A 153 12.25 7.60 4.00
CA ASP A 153 11.46 7.27 2.81
C ASP A 153 11.09 8.50 1.99
N SER A 154 10.96 9.66 2.61
CA SER A 154 10.77 10.93 1.90
C SER A 154 11.98 11.28 1.01
N ASP A 155 13.21 10.99 1.47
CA ASP A 155 14.42 11.13 0.66
C ASP A 155 14.45 10.12 -0.47
N LEU A 156 14.04 8.89 -0.20
CA LEU A 156 13.97 7.80 -1.20
C LEU A 156 13.01 8.17 -2.35
N ALA A 157 11.85 8.73 -2.04
CA ALA A 157 10.88 9.17 -3.03
C ALA A 157 11.45 10.26 -3.96
N ARG A 158 12.11 11.27 -3.39
CA ARG A 158 12.75 12.35 -4.15
C ARG A 158 13.89 11.84 -5.03
N ARG A 159 14.73 10.97 -4.49
CA ARG A 159 15.84 10.33 -5.25
C ARG A 159 15.32 9.47 -6.39
N PHE A 160 14.27 8.66 -6.12
CA PHE A 160 13.64 7.86 -7.14
C PHE A 160 13.03 8.70 -8.25
N ALA A 161 12.26 9.76 -7.91
CA ALA A 161 11.66 10.64 -8.89
C ALA A 161 12.71 11.32 -9.78
N CYS A 162 13.81 11.81 -9.18
CA CYS A 162 14.93 12.38 -9.93
C CYS A 162 15.57 11.34 -10.86
N ALA A 163 15.87 10.15 -10.36
CA ALA A 163 16.55 9.10 -11.12
C ALA A 163 15.68 8.47 -12.21
N ALA A 164 14.37 8.55 -12.11
CA ALA A 164 13.39 8.07 -13.07
C ALA A 164 12.81 9.19 -13.96
N GLU A 165 13.28 10.43 -13.81
CA GLU A 165 12.80 11.62 -14.53
C GLU A 165 11.29 11.83 -14.40
N LEU A 166 10.75 11.59 -13.19
CA LEU A 166 9.33 11.69 -12.88
C LEU A 166 9.02 12.97 -12.10
N SER A 167 7.80 13.45 -12.25
CA SER A 167 7.27 14.53 -11.40
C SER A 167 7.10 14.02 -9.96
N PHE A 168 7.42 14.89 -8.98
CA PHE A 168 7.30 14.60 -7.56
C PHE A 168 6.37 15.59 -6.87
N ALA A 169 5.51 15.08 -6.00
CA ALA A 169 4.72 15.88 -5.09
C ALA A 169 4.82 15.29 -3.68
N GLY A 170 5.25 16.09 -2.72
CA GLY A 170 5.37 15.70 -1.30
C GLY A 170 4.40 16.47 -0.43
N ASP A 171 4.31 16.11 0.85
CA ASP A 171 3.45 16.73 1.86
C ASP A 171 1.97 16.75 1.45
N LEU A 172 1.49 15.63 0.90
CA LEU A 172 0.14 15.52 0.41
C LEU A 172 -0.81 15.18 1.56
N PHE A 173 -1.95 15.88 1.61
CA PHE A 173 -3.04 15.53 2.52
C PHE A 173 -4.29 15.01 1.80
N GLU A 174 -4.36 15.18 0.48
CA GLU A 174 -5.44 14.65 -0.35
C GLU A 174 -4.90 14.25 -1.72
N ILE A 175 -5.32 13.08 -2.19
CA ILE A 175 -5.02 12.56 -3.52
C ILE A 175 -6.35 12.17 -4.17
N THR A 176 -6.57 12.66 -5.40
CA THR A 176 -7.75 12.33 -6.21
C THR A 176 -7.32 11.65 -7.52
N ASP A 177 -8.27 11.22 -8.31
CA ASP A 177 -8.03 10.69 -9.66
C ASP A 177 -7.37 11.72 -10.58
N THR A 178 -7.74 12.99 -10.43
CA THR A 178 -7.32 14.10 -11.32
C THR A 178 -6.17 14.94 -10.76
N GLY A 179 -5.86 14.84 -9.47
CA GLY A 179 -4.84 15.70 -8.89
C GLY A 179 -4.47 15.39 -7.45
N VAL A 180 -3.67 16.26 -6.89
CA VAL A 180 -3.21 16.20 -5.50
C VAL A 180 -3.36 17.57 -4.84
N ARG A 181 -3.59 17.58 -3.53
CA ARG A 181 -3.54 18.78 -2.70
C ARG A 181 -2.44 18.65 -1.66
N ARG A 182 -1.71 19.73 -1.50
CA ARG A 182 -0.66 19.84 -0.49
C ARG A 182 -0.79 21.14 0.29
N THR A 183 -0.22 21.17 1.48
CA THR A 183 -0.03 22.42 2.21
C THR A 183 1.08 23.23 1.53
N SER A 184 0.82 24.49 1.22
CA SER A 184 1.86 25.45 0.83
C SER A 184 2.24 26.32 2.03
N GLY A 185 3.37 27.03 1.94
CA GLY A 185 3.85 27.92 3.01
C GLY A 185 2.74 28.78 3.62
N ASN A 186 2.69 28.88 4.94
CA ASN A 186 1.65 29.51 5.76
C ASN A 186 0.29 28.79 5.81
N GLY A 187 0.24 27.47 5.57
CA GLY A 187 -1.00 26.69 5.70
C GLY A 187 -2.07 26.95 4.65
N ARG A 188 -1.70 27.55 3.52
CA ARG A 188 -2.61 27.71 2.38
C ARG A 188 -2.59 26.45 1.52
N TYR A 189 -3.76 26.00 1.09
CA TYR A 189 -3.91 24.85 0.21
C TYR A 189 -3.67 25.23 -1.25
N GLN A 190 -3.02 24.38 -1.98
CA GLN A 190 -2.85 24.46 -3.44
C GLN A 190 -3.41 23.19 -4.09
#